data_10ac3ac9baa4f9311d8c2fe074a6c40a
#
_entry.id   10ac3ac9baa4f9311d8c2fe074a6c40a
#
_cell.length_a   1.000
_cell.length_b   1.000
_cell.length_c   1.000
_cell.angle_alpha   90.00
_cell.angle_beta   90.00
_cell.angle_gamma   90.00
#
_symmetry.space_group_name_H-M   'P 1'
#
loop_
_entity.id
_entity.type
_entity.pdbx_description
1 polymer ?
#
loop_
_entity_poly.entity_id
_entity_poly.type
_entity_poly.pdbx_seq_one_letter_code
_entity_poly.pdbx_strand_id
1 'polypeptide(L)'
;MEVTSNASQPNKKYRLECGQKIIDFEEAVERLGSQRRAAECTGIARSTYQHLYNREQKFEMSEVTLQFFRTADGVSFLHRLTLSIEFVISHICGSGIGAIRWIYELSQLDKIVASSDGSICERLQALETGIVEFGATQFEDLSKEMPKKSIACALDETFPSDICLVGIEPVSNFILTELFAQKRDSATWEQAMKEVLDALPVEVIQVVSDEAKALIKYCRDCLEAHHSPDLFHIQQEISKATSAPMRARLKSAQATFNNATDVLLGEWEHKNEVEALEVKPVGRPINFNQRLDTYALEHQECLEALTATANQAQSIRDANKGIGDDYHPFNLNDGSPKTPEKLRAELDARFETIQTHANDAELSENSHKKINKAKKVTDSMIATLSFFWSWVETEVERLKLTQAGAHLFREVLLLIAYLEFHIPKSRNAEEKRHRQKLYDTTMQTLESNESWNAASTEQQNALMASAKRCSSVFQRSSSCVEGRNGQLSLMHHSRRAISQRRLSSLTVVHNYFIRRPDNTTAAERFFEQKHEDLFLWLLDRLDCPPLPAKKGVDRRGLKQVA
;
A
#
# COMPACT_ATOMS: atom_id res chain seq x y z
N MET A 1 -15.51 22.38 28.03
CA MET A 1 -14.26 22.12 28.77
C MET A 1 -13.16 22.87 28.04
N GLU A 2 -12.67 23.96 28.63
CA GLU A 2 -11.52 24.68 28.12
C GLU A 2 -10.30 23.79 28.28
N VAL A 3 -9.80 23.29 27.15
CA VAL A 3 -8.53 22.55 27.09
C VAL A 3 -7.44 23.57 27.35
N THR A 4 -6.82 23.49 28.52
CA THR A 4 -5.62 24.21 28.87
C THR A 4 -4.45 23.68 28.05
N SER A 5 -4.38 24.00 26.75
CA SER A 5 -3.22 23.79 25.89
C SER A 5 -2.26 24.97 26.03
N ASN A 6 -1.59 25.06 27.16
CA ASN A 6 -0.46 25.97 27.37
C ASN A 6 0.80 25.20 27.77
N ALA A 7 1.13 24.15 27.01
CA ALA A 7 2.52 23.75 26.94
C ALA A 7 3.24 24.93 26.25
N SER A 8 4.07 25.66 26.96
CA SER A 8 4.79 26.81 26.47
C SER A 8 5.63 26.41 25.25
N GLN A 9 5.27 26.86 24.08
CA GLN A 9 6.10 26.73 22.87
C GLN A 9 7.24 27.78 22.96
N PRO A 10 8.41 27.43 23.49
CA PRO A 10 9.42 28.39 23.87
C PRO A 10 9.98 29.14 22.66
N ASN A 11 10.11 28.51 21.51
CA ASN A 11 10.58 29.17 20.30
C ASN A 11 9.52 30.15 19.74
N LYS A 12 8.24 29.80 19.83
CA LYS A 12 7.15 30.70 19.43
C LYS A 12 7.14 31.94 20.29
N LYS A 13 7.22 31.79 21.62
CA LYS A 13 7.31 32.87 22.58
C LYS A 13 8.53 33.74 22.32
N TYR A 14 9.72 33.15 22.15
CA TYR A 14 10.95 33.86 21.87
C TYR A 14 10.91 34.68 20.57
N ARG A 15 10.31 34.11 19.51
CA ARG A 15 10.13 34.85 18.23
C ARG A 15 9.26 36.08 18.41
N LEU A 16 8.13 35.96 19.09
CA LEU A 16 7.22 37.05 19.36
C LEU A 16 7.88 38.13 20.23
N GLU A 17 8.62 37.75 21.26
CA GLU A 17 9.38 38.69 22.09
C GLU A 17 10.45 39.42 21.30
N CYS A 18 11.15 38.77 20.38
CA CYS A 18 12.12 39.41 19.50
C CYS A 18 11.45 40.41 18.56
N GLY A 19 10.34 40.03 17.91
CA GLY A 19 9.56 40.88 17.04
C GLY A 19 9.03 42.11 17.79
N GLN A 20 8.44 41.93 18.97
CA GLN A 20 7.90 42.99 19.78
C GLN A 20 9.00 43.99 20.22
N LYS A 21 10.20 43.49 20.61
CA LYS A 21 11.33 44.35 20.95
C LYS A 21 11.76 45.27 19.80
N ILE A 22 11.68 44.79 18.56
CA ILE A 22 11.99 45.64 17.40
C ILE A 22 10.91 46.69 17.22
N ILE A 23 9.63 46.33 17.23
CA ILE A 23 8.49 47.21 17.08
C ILE A 23 8.53 48.31 18.14
N ASP A 24 8.60 47.92 19.42
CA ASP A 24 8.62 48.88 20.55
C ASP A 24 9.77 49.88 20.43
N PHE A 25 10.95 49.43 19.98
CA PHE A 25 12.11 50.26 19.82
C PHE A 25 11.97 51.24 18.64
N GLU A 26 11.45 50.76 17.49
CA GLU A 26 11.22 51.56 16.29
C GLU A 26 10.17 52.66 16.55
N GLU A 27 9.04 52.32 17.17
CA GLU A 27 8.01 53.29 17.59
C GLU A 27 8.57 54.34 18.55
N ALA A 28 9.41 53.91 19.49
CA ALA A 28 10.07 54.86 20.42
C ALA A 28 11.09 55.75 19.71
N VAL A 29 11.81 55.27 18.70
CA VAL A 29 12.71 56.07 17.88
C VAL A 29 11.94 57.10 17.07
N GLU A 30 10.83 56.72 16.44
CA GLU A 30 9.98 57.66 15.69
C GLU A 30 9.44 58.77 16.59
N ARG A 31 8.96 58.43 17.78
CA ARG A 31 8.39 59.38 18.73
C ARG A 31 9.44 60.33 19.35
N LEU A 32 10.64 59.81 19.68
CA LEU A 32 11.65 60.54 20.47
C LEU A 32 12.81 61.11 19.62
N GLY A 33 12.87 60.73 18.33
CA GLY A 33 13.90 61.15 17.39
C GLY A 33 15.33 60.69 17.71
N SER A 34 15.50 59.72 18.67
CA SER A 34 16.82 59.31 19.13
C SER A 34 16.83 57.87 19.65
N GLN A 35 17.72 57.04 19.13
CA GLN A 35 17.93 55.70 19.62
C GLN A 35 18.37 55.62 21.09
N ARG A 36 19.07 56.61 21.59
CA ARG A 36 19.49 56.68 23.01
C ARG A 36 18.29 56.85 23.93
N ARG A 37 17.42 57.82 23.58
CA ARG A 37 16.19 58.06 24.34
C ARG A 37 15.20 56.91 24.21
N ALA A 38 15.13 56.29 23.05
CA ALA A 38 14.34 55.09 22.85
C ALA A 38 14.78 53.91 23.74
N ALA A 39 16.09 53.70 23.86
CA ALA A 39 16.64 52.67 24.75
C ALA A 39 16.33 52.92 26.24
N GLU A 40 16.41 54.19 26.66
CA GLU A 40 16.05 54.62 28.02
C GLU A 40 14.54 54.44 28.29
N CYS A 41 13.70 54.74 27.29
CA CYS A 41 12.25 54.64 27.41
C CYS A 41 11.73 53.20 27.38
N THR A 42 12.25 52.35 26.50
CA THR A 42 11.79 50.95 26.30
C THR A 42 12.51 49.95 27.20
N GLY A 43 13.63 50.34 27.82
CA GLY A 43 14.49 49.40 28.54
C GLY A 43 15.24 48.41 27.64
N ILE A 44 15.14 48.56 26.30
CA ILE A 44 15.80 47.70 25.33
C ILE A 44 17.16 48.30 24.99
N ALA A 45 18.24 47.55 25.30
CA ALA A 45 19.60 48.02 24.97
C ALA A 45 19.76 48.22 23.46
N ARG A 46 20.39 49.33 23.05
CA ARG A 46 20.68 49.62 21.62
C ARG A 46 21.39 48.47 20.92
N SER A 47 22.31 47.79 21.61
CA SER A 47 23.03 46.60 21.10
C SER A 47 22.08 45.45 20.81
N THR A 48 21.06 45.24 21.65
CA THR A 48 20.03 44.22 21.46
C THR A 48 19.18 44.53 20.23
N TYR A 49 18.65 45.78 20.13
CA TYR A 49 17.90 46.19 18.94
C TYR A 49 18.75 46.06 17.67
N GLN A 50 19.96 46.63 17.66
CA GLN A 50 20.85 46.55 16.51
C GLN A 50 21.17 45.11 16.11
N HIS A 51 21.31 44.24 17.08
CA HIS A 51 21.53 42.82 16.82
C HIS A 51 20.31 42.14 16.16
N LEU A 52 19.11 42.38 16.66
CA LEU A 52 17.86 41.85 16.11
C LEU A 52 17.59 42.43 14.72
N TYR A 53 17.70 43.76 14.58
CA TYR A 53 17.52 44.46 13.33
C TYR A 53 18.52 44.03 12.24
N ASN A 54 19.81 43.96 12.52
CA ASN A 54 20.84 43.50 11.58
C ASN A 54 20.65 42.02 11.18
N ARG A 55 20.00 41.26 12.01
CA ARG A 55 19.64 39.87 11.69
C ARG A 55 18.54 39.82 10.65
N GLU A 56 17.51 40.64 10.76
CA GLU A 56 16.41 40.73 9.80
C GLU A 56 16.83 41.36 8.47
N GLN A 57 17.74 42.34 8.49
CA GLN A 57 18.29 42.96 7.28
C GLN A 57 19.06 41.96 6.36
N LYS A 58 19.41 40.81 6.88
CA LYS A 58 19.99 39.70 6.07
C LYS A 58 18.94 38.88 5.34
N PHE A 59 17.68 39.10 5.63
CA PHE A 59 16.58 38.50 4.93
C PHE A 59 16.31 39.35 3.68
N GLU A 60 16.47 38.78 2.50
CA GLU A 60 16.12 39.42 1.22
C GLU A 60 14.58 39.49 1.04
N MET A 61 13.89 39.97 2.07
CA MET A 61 12.44 40.07 2.13
C MET A 61 12.01 41.53 2.23
N SER A 62 10.81 41.85 1.74
CA SER A 62 10.23 43.17 1.90
C SER A 62 9.94 43.49 3.37
N GLU A 63 9.96 44.74 3.74
CA GLU A 63 9.63 45.18 5.11
C GLU A 63 8.24 44.69 5.54
N VAL A 64 7.26 44.72 4.65
CA VAL A 64 5.91 44.19 4.91
C VAL A 64 5.93 42.71 5.27
N THR A 65 6.73 41.90 4.58
CA THR A 65 6.88 40.46 4.86
C THR A 65 7.55 40.26 6.22
N LEU A 66 8.57 41.04 6.55
CA LEU A 66 9.24 40.94 7.85
C LEU A 66 8.30 41.32 8.99
N GLN A 67 7.51 42.40 8.83
CA GLN A 67 6.50 42.78 9.79
C GLN A 67 5.46 41.69 10.02
N PHE A 68 5.00 41.02 8.97
CA PHE A 68 4.08 39.89 9.11
C PHE A 68 4.66 38.78 10.00
N PHE A 69 5.90 38.38 9.78
CA PHE A 69 6.53 37.32 10.60
C PHE A 69 6.89 37.74 12.04
N ARG A 70 6.72 39.00 12.40
CA ARG A 70 6.79 39.49 13.79
C ARG A 70 5.47 39.33 14.53
N THR A 71 4.34 39.16 13.80
CA THR A 71 3.00 38.96 14.37
C THR A 71 2.74 37.55 14.84
N ALA A 72 1.75 37.36 15.71
CA ALA A 72 1.28 36.06 16.15
C ALA A 72 0.78 35.19 15.00
N ASP A 73 0.06 35.78 14.05
CA ASP A 73 -0.47 35.12 12.87
C ASP A 73 0.66 34.67 11.93
N GLY A 74 1.63 35.53 11.68
CA GLY A 74 2.79 35.22 10.86
C GLY A 74 3.66 34.11 11.45
N VAL A 75 3.88 34.10 12.76
CA VAL A 75 4.62 33.03 13.44
C VAL A 75 3.82 31.71 13.41
N SER A 76 2.50 31.77 13.58
CA SER A 76 1.63 30.60 13.51
C SER A 76 1.57 30.01 12.09
N PHE A 77 1.51 30.88 11.08
CA PHE A 77 1.59 30.48 9.68
C PHE A 77 2.94 29.82 9.35
N LEU A 78 4.05 30.41 9.80
CA LEU A 78 5.39 29.87 9.62
C LEU A 78 5.53 28.50 10.26
N HIS A 79 5.01 28.32 11.47
CA HIS A 79 5.00 27.02 12.16
C HIS A 79 4.24 25.98 11.36
N ARG A 80 3.02 26.29 10.94
CA ARG A 80 2.20 25.38 10.12
C ARG A 80 2.90 25.02 8.79
N LEU A 81 3.47 26.00 8.11
CA LEU A 81 4.15 25.80 6.83
C LEU A 81 5.37 24.89 6.97
N THR A 82 6.25 25.17 7.95
CA THR A 82 7.45 24.36 8.17
C THR A 82 7.12 22.94 8.61
N LEU A 83 6.17 22.77 9.52
CA LEU A 83 5.69 21.44 9.94
C LEU A 83 5.07 20.67 8.76
N SER A 84 4.28 21.34 7.92
CA SER A 84 3.70 20.71 6.71
C SER A 84 4.78 20.21 5.76
N ILE A 85 5.81 21.03 5.48
CA ILE A 85 6.93 20.65 4.61
C ILE A 85 7.66 19.44 5.19
N GLU A 86 8.01 19.49 6.47
CA GLU A 86 8.74 18.42 7.15
C GLU A 86 7.92 17.12 7.21
N PHE A 87 6.64 17.21 7.54
CA PHE A 87 5.73 16.07 7.58
C PHE A 87 5.54 15.42 6.19
N VAL A 88 5.17 16.22 5.19
CA VAL A 88 4.88 15.70 3.84
C VAL A 88 6.13 15.11 3.21
N ILE A 89 7.24 15.87 3.19
CA ILE A 89 8.48 15.42 2.55
C ILE A 89 9.03 14.16 3.23
N SER A 90 8.98 14.12 4.55
CA SER A 90 9.57 12.99 5.28
C SER A 90 8.64 11.78 5.36
N HIS A 91 7.34 11.92 5.66
CA HIS A 91 6.44 10.81 5.97
C HIS A 91 5.56 10.38 4.80
N ILE A 92 5.21 11.31 3.90
CA ILE A 92 4.39 10.97 2.74
C ILE A 92 5.27 10.66 1.51
N CYS A 93 6.22 11.56 1.19
CA CYS A 93 7.11 11.36 0.04
C CYS A 93 8.31 10.44 0.33
N GLY A 94 8.60 10.14 1.59
CA GLY A 94 9.73 9.30 1.99
C GLY A 94 11.11 9.93 1.70
N SER A 95 11.17 11.21 1.36
CA SER A 95 12.41 11.90 0.98
C SER A 95 13.26 12.29 2.19
N GLY A 96 14.58 12.44 1.96
CA GLY A 96 15.55 12.79 2.99
C GLY A 96 15.62 14.27 3.31
N ILE A 97 16.46 14.61 4.29
CA ILE A 97 16.72 15.98 4.79
C ILE A 97 17.14 16.93 3.67
N GLY A 98 17.89 16.44 2.68
CA GLY A 98 18.34 17.26 1.53
C GLY A 98 17.18 17.89 0.76
N ALA A 99 16.06 17.17 0.58
CA ALA A 99 14.87 17.73 -0.09
C ALA A 99 14.23 18.86 0.74
N ILE A 100 14.13 18.68 2.07
CA ILE A 100 13.62 19.72 2.98
C ILE A 100 14.52 20.95 2.94
N ARG A 101 15.84 20.75 2.98
CA ARG A 101 16.82 21.84 2.90
C ARG A 101 16.69 22.60 1.59
N TRP A 102 16.58 21.93 0.45
CA TRP A 102 16.38 22.62 -0.85
C TRP A 102 15.10 23.42 -0.90
N ILE A 103 13.99 22.89 -0.35
CA ILE A 103 12.74 23.66 -0.27
C ILE A 103 12.95 24.93 0.58
N TYR A 104 13.65 24.82 1.71
CA TYR A 104 13.92 25.98 2.57
C TYR A 104 14.82 27.00 1.88
N GLU A 105 15.86 26.57 1.17
CA GLU A 105 16.75 27.44 0.41
C GLU A 105 16.02 28.16 -0.74
N LEU A 106 15.28 27.39 -1.57
CA LEU A 106 14.56 27.94 -2.72
C LEU A 106 13.41 28.88 -2.31
N SER A 107 12.76 28.63 -1.19
CA SER A 107 11.70 29.47 -0.63
C SER A 107 12.21 30.59 0.28
N GLN A 108 13.51 30.69 0.51
CA GLN A 108 14.16 31.59 1.46
C GLN A 108 13.72 31.39 2.93
N LEU A 109 13.05 30.31 3.25
CA LEU A 109 12.71 29.94 4.64
C LEU A 109 13.98 29.74 5.50
N ASP A 110 15.11 29.37 4.90
CA ASP A 110 16.41 29.23 5.56
C ASP A 110 16.89 30.53 6.20
N LYS A 111 16.34 31.68 5.79
CA LYS A 111 16.66 33.00 6.38
C LYS A 111 15.95 33.20 7.71
N ILE A 112 14.75 32.66 7.87
CA ILE A 112 13.88 32.86 9.04
C ILE A 112 13.72 31.61 9.91
N VAL A 113 14.14 30.44 9.45
CA VAL A 113 14.07 29.15 10.14
C VAL A 113 15.44 28.48 10.18
N ALA A 114 15.82 27.90 11.31
CA ALA A 114 17.05 27.13 11.39
C ALA A 114 16.97 25.92 10.45
N SER A 115 17.81 25.91 9.42
CA SER A 115 17.80 24.96 8.29
C SER A 115 19.04 24.09 8.20
N SER A 116 19.91 24.08 9.23
CA SER A 116 21.04 23.16 9.30
C SER A 116 20.55 21.71 9.37
N ASP A 117 21.33 20.77 8.83
CA ASP A 117 21.01 19.35 8.87
C ASP A 117 20.70 18.87 10.30
N GLY A 118 21.48 19.34 11.31
CA GLY A 118 21.23 19.06 12.73
C GLY A 118 19.86 19.55 13.20
N SER A 119 19.52 20.83 12.91
CA SER A 119 18.22 21.38 13.32
C SER A 119 17.04 20.69 12.64
N ILE A 120 17.17 20.33 11.36
CA ILE A 120 16.13 19.57 10.66
C ILE A 120 16.01 18.17 11.26
N CYS A 121 17.13 17.48 11.55
CA CYS A 121 17.14 16.18 12.22
C CYS A 121 16.42 16.20 13.57
N GLU A 122 16.73 17.17 14.42
CA GLU A 122 16.10 17.33 15.74
C GLU A 122 14.58 17.50 15.63
N ARG A 123 14.13 18.35 14.68
CA ARG A 123 12.69 18.53 14.46
C ARG A 123 12.02 17.29 13.88
N LEU A 124 12.66 16.57 12.95
CA LEU A 124 12.14 15.30 12.44
C LEU A 124 12.08 14.23 13.54
N GLN A 125 13.02 14.22 14.47
CA GLN A 125 12.96 13.31 15.62
C GLN A 125 11.80 13.66 16.55
N ALA A 126 11.60 14.96 16.85
CA ALA A 126 10.46 15.43 17.63
C ALA A 126 9.13 15.11 16.93
N LEU A 127 9.07 15.27 15.62
CA LEU A 127 7.91 14.94 14.78
C LEU A 127 7.60 13.44 14.87
N GLU A 128 8.60 12.56 14.68
CA GLU A 128 8.43 11.10 14.80
C GLU A 128 7.94 10.69 16.19
N THR A 129 8.47 11.31 17.25
CA THR A 129 8.05 11.05 18.63
C THR A 129 6.60 11.48 18.84
N GLY A 130 6.24 12.70 18.42
CA GLY A 130 4.86 13.20 18.54
C GLY A 130 3.86 12.35 17.76
N ILE A 131 4.22 11.87 16.56
CA ILE A 131 3.35 10.96 15.79
C ILE A 131 3.11 9.66 16.55
N VAL A 132 4.15 9.05 17.14
CA VAL A 132 4.02 7.80 17.90
C VAL A 132 3.19 8.01 19.17
N GLU A 133 3.39 9.11 19.89
CA GLU A 133 2.58 9.49 21.05
C GLU A 133 1.10 9.69 20.68
N PHE A 134 0.82 10.39 19.59
CA PHE A 134 -0.55 10.50 19.07
C PHE A 134 -1.17 9.13 18.84
N GLY A 135 -0.45 8.24 18.12
CA GLY A 135 -0.95 6.90 17.82
C GLY A 135 -1.28 6.10 19.07
N ALA A 136 -0.42 6.16 20.11
CA ALA A 136 -0.65 5.47 21.37
C ALA A 136 -1.87 6.02 22.11
N THR A 137 -2.01 7.36 22.18
CA THR A 137 -3.16 8.02 22.83
C THR A 137 -4.47 7.66 22.12
N GLN A 138 -4.51 7.79 20.80
CA GLN A 138 -5.74 7.50 20.04
C GLN A 138 -6.09 6.01 20.08
N PHE A 139 -5.10 5.12 20.04
CA PHE A 139 -5.33 3.68 20.18
C PHE A 139 -5.94 3.33 21.54
N GLU A 140 -5.41 3.88 22.62
CA GLU A 140 -5.93 3.67 23.97
C GLU A 140 -7.38 4.17 24.12
N ASP A 141 -7.65 5.36 23.62
CA ASP A 141 -8.99 5.98 23.75
C ASP A 141 -10.04 5.24 22.91
N LEU A 142 -9.73 4.93 21.65
CA LEU A 142 -10.63 4.24 20.73
C LEU A 142 -10.88 2.78 21.14
N SER A 143 -9.89 2.09 21.71
CA SER A 143 -10.03 0.69 22.13
C SER A 143 -10.99 0.53 23.32
N LYS A 144 -11.08 1.52 24.20
CA LYS A 144 -11.99 1.51 25.37
C LYS A 144 -13.47 1.45 24.99
N GLU A 145 -13.84 2.10 23.91
CA GLU A 145 -15.24 2.22 23.46
C GLU A 145 -15.57 1.24 22.31
N MET A 146 -14.58 0.47 21.85
CA MET A 146 -14.75 -0.44 20.73
C MET A 146 -15.63 -1.65 21.12
N PRO A 147 -16.66 -2.01 20.33
CA PRO A 147 -17.44 -3.22 20.57
C PRO A 147 -16.60 -4.48 20.28
N LYS A 148 -16.86 -5.57 21.01
CA LYS A 148 -16.22 -6.86 20.72
C LYS A 148 -16.58 -7.31 19.30
N LYS A 149 -15.56 -7.68 18.52
CA LYS A 149 -15.75 -8.19 17.15
C LYS A 149 -14.73 -9.26 16.76
N SER A 150 -15.13 -10.13 15.84
CA SER A 150 -14.25 -11.09 15.20
C SER A 150 -13.59 -10.45 13.98
N ILE A 151 -12.29 -10.70 13.80
CA ILE A 151 -11.50 -10.13 12.71
C ILE A 151 -10.71 -11.21 11.97
N ALA A 152 -10.38 -10.92 10.71
CA ALA A 152 -9.33 -11.62 9.99
C ALA A 152 -8.00 -10.84 10.12
N CYS A 153 -6.87 -11.54 10.05
CA CYS A 153 -5.55 -10.95 9.97
C CYS A 153 -4.83 -11.42 8.70
N ALA A 154 -4.13 -10.52 8.04
CA ALA A 154 -3.16 -10.84 7.00
C ALA A 154 -1.76 -10.65 7.60
N LEU A 155 -0.96 -11.73 7.57
CA LEU A 155 0.38 -11.75 8.16
C LEU A 155 1.41 -12.07 7.08
N ASP A 156 2.51 -11.33 7.06
CA ASP A 156 3.62 -11.56 6.14
C ASP A 156 4.92 -10.98 6.69
N GLU A 157 6.05 -11.37 6.10
CA GLU A 157 7.38 -10.93 6.45
C GLU A 157 8.01 -10.21 5.26
N THR A 158 8.60 -9.05 5.53
CA THR A 158 9.39 -8.32 4.52
C THR A 158 10.83 -8.12 5.00
N PHE A 159 11.74 -7.91 4.06
CA PHE A 159 13.18 -7.84 4.33
C PHE A 159 13.79 -6.59 3.69
N PRO A 160 13.44 -5.37 4.15
CA PRO A 160 14.08 -4.16 3.62
C PRO A 160 15.56 -4.06 4.01
N SER A 161 15.92 -4.31 5.25
CA SER A 161 17.29 -4.50 5.78
C SER A 161 17.33 -5.62 6.81
N ASP A 162 16.32 -5.67 7.64
CA ASP A 162 16.11 -6.65 8.69
C ASP A 162 14.76 -7.34 8.48
N ILE A 163 14.48 -8.40 9.22
CA ILE A 163 13.16 -9.03 9.20
C ILE A 163 12.15 -8.02 9.75
N CYS A 164 11.17 -7.65 8.96
CA CYS A 164 10.03 -6.83 9.39
C CYS A 164 8.77 -7.69 9.39
N LEU A 165 8.16 -7.86 10.56
CA LEU A 165 6.88 -8.54 10.72
C LEU A 165 5.77 -7.53 10.49
N VAL A 166 4.80 -7.88 9.64
CA VAL A 166 3.67 -7.01 9.28
C VAL A 166 2.37 -7.77 9.46
N GLY A 167 1.50 -7.28 10.33
CA GLY A 167 0.16 -7.81 10.56
C GLY A 167 -0.89 -6.73 10.33
N ILE A 168 -1.84 -6.98 9.41
CA ILE A 168 -2.87 -6.01 8.99
C ILE A 168 -4.25 -6.65 9.10
N GLU A 169 -5.24 -5.90 9.58
CA GLU A 169 -6.65 -6.26 9.43
C GLU A 169 -7.11 -5.85 8.02
N PRO A 170 -7.44 -6.82 7.14
CA PRO A 170 -7.55 -6.55 5.69
C PRO A 170 -8.80 -5.79 5.26
N VAL A 171 -9.83 -5.70 6.09
CA VAL A 171 -11.08 -5.00 5.78
C VAL A 171 -10.90 -3.49 5.93
N SER A 172 -10.44 -3.06 7.09
CA SER A 172 -10.12 -1.66 7.39
C SER A 172 -8.79 -1.21 6.81
N ASN A 173 -7.87 -2.15 6.57
CA ASN A 173 -6.45 -1.92 6.28
C ASN A 173 -5.68 -1.32 7.47
N PHE A 174 -6.13 -1.60 8.69
CA PHE A 174 -5.47 -1.17 9.91
C PHE A 174 -4.27 -2.07 10.20
N ILE A 175 -3.09 -1.48 10.34
CA ILE A 175 -1.87 -2.19 10.72
C ILE A 175 -1.93 -2.46 12.22
N LEU A 176 -2.07 -3.74 12.59
CA LEU A 176 -2.08 -4.20 13.98
C LEU A 176 -0.67 -4.24 14.56
N THR A 177 0.28 -4.76 13.80
CA THR A 177 1.69 -4.81 14.19
C THR A 177 2.60 -4.57 12.99
N GLU A 178 3.67 -3.81 13.20
CA GLU A 178 4.71 -3.58 12.22
C GLU A 178 6.02 -3.29 12.96
N LEU A 179 6.93 -4.26 13.00
CA LEU A 179 8.16 -4.13 13.76
C LEU A 179 9.32 -4.95 13.18
N PHE A 180 10.54 -4.48 13.43
CA PHE A 180 11.74 -5.25 13.12
C PHE A 180 11.96 -6.33 14.17
N ALA A 181 12.27 -7.55 13.69
CA ALA A 181 12.52 -8.73 14.52
C ALA A 181 13.84 -9.40 14.14
N GLN A 182 14.44 -10.11 15.08
CA GLN A 182 15.63 -10.90 14.80
C GLN A 182 15.32 -12.31 14.29
N LYS A 183 14.11 -12.78 14.56
CA LYS A 183 13.60 -14.10 14.17
C LYS A 183 12.20 -13.97 13.60
N ARG A 184 11.76 -15.03 12.92
CA ARG A 184 10.43 -15.15 12.33
C ARG A 184 9.74 -16.47 12.72
N ASP A 185 10.06 -16.99 13.90
CA ASP A 185 9.38 -18.16 14.42
C ASP A 185 8.02 -17.83 15.06
N SER A 186 7.24 -18.86 15.35
CA SER A 186 5.89 -18.72 15.92
C SER A 186 5.89 -17.94 17.24
N ALA A 187 6.91 -18.11 18.09
CA ALA A 187 7.02 -17.39 19.34
C ALA A 187 7.28 -15.88 19.15
N THR A 188 8.07 -15.52 18.13
CA THR A 188 8.30 -14.12 17.77
C THR A 188 7.02 -13.46 17.28
N TRP A 189 6.22 -14.16 16.46
CA TRP A 189 4.90 -13.68 16.02
C TRP A 189 3.92 -13.53 17.18
N GLU A 190 3.89 -14.51 18.09
CA GLU A 190 3.08 -14.42 19.32
C GLU A 190 3.42 -13.18 20.13
N GLN A 191 4.72 -12.95 20.39
CA GLN A 191 5.17 -11.77 21.11
C GLN A 191 4.81 -10.47 20.37
N ALA A 192 4.97 -10.41 19.05
CA ALA A 192 4.70 -9.23 18.24
C ALA A 192 3.22 -8.84 18.21
N MET A 193 2.32 -9.82 18.23
CA MET A 193 0.87 -9.61 18.15
C MET A 193 0.19 -9.50 19.52
N LYS A 194 0.78 -10.12 20.56
CA LYS A 194 0.13 -10.25 21.87
C LYS A 194 -0.28 -8.92 22.46
N GLU A 195 0.64 -7.96 22.49
CA GLU A 195 0.42 -6.66 23.14
C GLU A 195 -0.78 -5.92 22.52
N VAL A 196 -0.89 -5.93 21.20
CA VAL A 196 -1.99 -5.27 20.49
C VAL A 196 -3.30 -6.04 20.61
N LEU A 197 -3.26 -7.38 20.56
CA LEU A 197 -4.48 -8.19 20.66
C LEU A 197 -5.04 -8.20 22.08
N ASP A 198 -4.18 -8.23 23.12
CA ASP A 198 -4.61 -8.14 24.53
C ASP A 198 -5.25 -6.78 24.85
N ALA A 199 -4.87 -5.71 24.15
CA ALA A 199 -5.41 -4.37 24.33
C ALA A 199 -6.72 -4.10 23.55
N LEU A 200 -7.13 -5.01 22.67
CA LEU A 200 -8.30 -4.86 21.81
C LEU A 200 -9.40 -5.87 22.16
N PRO A 201 -10.68 -5.48 22.15
CA PRO A 201 -11.79 -6.41 22.31
C PRO A 201 -12.07 -7.18 21.01
N VAL A 202 -11.04 -7.85 20.46
CA VAL A 202 -11.15 -8.58 19.19
C VAL A 202 -10.83 -10.07 19.37
N GLU A 203 -11.41 -10.88 18.49
CA GLU A 203 -11.12 -12.30 18.34
C GLU A 203 -10.63 -12.54 16.90
N VAL A 204 -9.41 -13.04 16.75
CA VAL A 204 -8.88 -13.39 15.44
C VAL A 204 -9.42 -14.77 15.04
N ILE A 205 -10.29 -14.82 14.03
CA ILE A 205 -10.94 -16.06 13.58
C ILE A 205 -10.31 -16.62 12.31
N GLN A 206 -9.56 -15.80 11.59
CA GLN A 206 -8.89 -16.20 10.35
C GLN A 206 -7.54 -15.49 10.21
N VAL A 207 -6.55 -16.22 9.73
CA VAL A 207 -5.24 -15.66 9.34
C VAL A 207 -4.98 -16.01 7.87
N VAL A 208 -4.68 -15.00 7.07
CA VAL A 208 -4.22 -15.17 5.69
C VAL A 208 -2.71 -14.95 5.66
N SER A 209 -1.96 -15.94 5.21
CA SER A 209 -0.51 -15.82 5.06
C SER A 209 0.02 -16.77 3.99
N ASP A 210 1.31 -16.67 3.70
CA ASP A 210 2.00 -17.71 2.96
C ASP A 210 2.00 -19.03 3.74
N GLU A 211 2.42 -20.11 3.08
CA GLU A 211 2.49 -21.46 3.67
C GLU A 211 3.72 -21.64 4.60
N ALA A 212 4.21 -20.56 5.23
CA ALA A 212 5.32 -20.63 6.18
C ALA A 212 4.90 -21.38 7.44
N LYS A 213 5.68 -22.40 7.81
CA LYS A 213 5.37 -23.27 8.97
C LYS A 213 5.21 -22.49 10.28
N ALA A 214 5.95 -21.41 10.46
CA ALA A 214 5.89 -20.55 11.64
C ALA A 214 4.53 -19.86 11.77
N LEU A 215 4.02 -19.30 10.66
CA LEU A 215 2.72 -18.62 10.59
C LEU A 215 1.56 -19.60 10.75
N ILE A 216 1.62 -20.78 10.08
CA ILE A 216 0.62 -21.84 10.27
C ILE A 216 0.57 -22.30 11.72
N LYS A 217 1.76 -22.49 12.36
CA LYS A 217 1.85 -22.85 13.77
C LYS A 217 1.28 -21.78 14.68
N TYR A 218 1.65 -20.52 14.47
CA TYR A 218 1.13 -19.39 15.23
C TYR A 218 -0.40 -19.28 15.13
N CYS A 219 -0.94 -19.37 13.92
CA CYS A 219 -2.38 -19.34 13.67
C CYS A 219 -3.12 -20.45 14.42
N ARG A 220 -2.63 -21.70 14.32
CA ARG A 220 -3.29 -22.87 14.92
C ARG A 220 -3.12 -22.95 16.43
N ASP A 221 -1.87 -22.78 16.94
CA ASP A 221 -1.53 -23.12 18.32
C ASP A 221 -1.70 -21.93 19.28
N CYS A 222 -1.61 -20.68 18.79
CA CYS A 222 -1.70 -19.47 19.62
C CYS A 222 -3.00 -18.70 19.42
N LEU A 223 -3.51 -18.61 18.17
CA LEU A 223 -4.75 -17.88 17.87
C LEU A 223 -5.98 -18.78 17.80
N GLU A 224 -5.80 -20.09 17.69
CA GLU A 224 -6.89 -21.07 17.44
C GLU A 224 -7.77 -20.68 16.24
N ALA A 225 -7.18 -19.99 15.26
CA ALA A 225 -7.86 -19.41 14.12
C ALA A 225 -7.72 -20.28 12.85
N HIS A 226 -8.62 -20.08 11.89
CA HIS A 226 -8.51 -20.74 10.59
C HIS A 226 -7.36 -20.13 9.77
N HIS A 227 -6.46 -20.97 9.26
CA HIS A 227 -5.41 -20.52 8.31
C HIS A 227 -5.93 -20.61 6.88
N SER A 228 -5.86 -19.49 6.16
CA SER A 228 -6.17 -19.38 4.74
C SER A 228 -4.90 -19.13 3.94
N PRO A 229 -4.67 -19.87 2.85
CA PRO A 229 -3.49 -19.67 2.03
C PRO A 229 -3.58 -18.39 1.23
N ASP A 230 -2.44 -17.72 1.04
CA ASP A 230 -2.39 -16.52 0.19
C ASP A 230 -2.41 -16.89 -1.30
N LEU A 231 -3.50 -16.54 -1.95
CA LEU A 231 -3.69 -16.72 -3.39
C LEU A 231 -2.57 -16.06 -4.22
N PHE A 232 -2.09 -14.90 -3.81
CA PHE A 232 -1.02 -14.20 -4.54
C PHE A 232 0.25 -15.05 -4.61
N HIS A 233 0.66 -15.63 -3.48
CA HIS A 233 1.84 -16.51 -3.43
C HIS A 233 1.65 -17.78 -4.28
N ILE A 234 0.46 -18.38 -4.28
CA ILE A 234 0.16 -19.55 -5.14
C ILE A 234 0.34 -19.18 -6.61
N GLN A 235 -0.29 -18.12 -7.07
CA GLN A 235 -0.20 -17.67 -8.46
C GLN A 235 1.21 -17.21 -8.85
N GLN A 236 1.96 -16.61 -7.92
CA GLN A 236 3.34 -16.22 -8.10
C GLN A 236 4.27 -17.43 -8.28
N GLU A 237 4.11 -18.50 -7.48
CA GLU A 237 4.91 -19.72 -7.62
C GLU A 237 4.67 -20.42 -8.97
N ILE A 238 3.42 -20.46 -9.44
CA ILE A 238 3.10 -20.93 -10.79
C ILE A 238 3.76 -20.06 -11.85
N SER A 239 3.67 -18.75 -11.71
CA SER A 239 4.29 -17.79 -12.64
C SER A 239 5.82 -17.91 -12.67
N LYS A 240 6.48 -18.06 -11.53
CA LYS A 240 7.92 -18.31 -11.42
C LYS A 240 8.34 -19.64 -12.06
N ALA A 241 7.46 -20.65 -12.01
CA ALA A 241 7.71 -21.96 -12.61
C ALA A 241 7.60 -21.94 -14.14
N THR A 242 6.71 -21.12 -14.70
CA THR A 242 6.27 -21.22 -16.11
C THR A 242 6.66 -20.04 -16.98
N SER A 243 6.65 -18.80 -16.48
CA SER A 243 6.76 -17.61 -17.32
C SER A 243 8.10 -17.46 -18.04
N ALA A 244 9.23 -17.69 -17.33
CA ALA A 244 10.56 -17.55 -17.94
C ALA A 244 10.84 -18.70 -18.96
N PRO A 245 10.60 -19.98 -18.63
CA PRO A 245 10.76 -21.07 -19.59
C PRO A 245 9.89 -20.89 -20.84
N MET A 246 8.60 -20.57 -20.67
CA MET A 246 7.70 -20.37 -21.81
C MET A 246 8.09 -19.18 -22.68
N ARG A 247 8.58 -18.09 -22.08
CA ARG A 247 9.11 -16.95 -22.84
C ARG A 247 10.35 -17.34 -23.65
N ALA A 248 11.24 -18.15 -23.09
CA ALA A 248 12.43 -18.64 -23.79
C ALA A 248 12.04 -19.52 -24.98
N ARG A 249 11.09 -20.46 -24.81
CA ARG A 249 10.58 -21.30 -25.90
C ARG A 249 9.91 -20.47 -27.00
N LEU A 250 9.07 -19.52 -26.63
CA LEU A 250 8.41 -18.63 -27.59
C LEU A 250 9.43 -17.80 -28.39
N LYS A 251 10.47 -17.28 -27.73
CA LYS A 251 11.56 -16.56 -28.40
C LYS A 251 12.33 -17.46 -29.37
N SER A 252 12.58 -18.72 -29.00
CA SER A 252 13.23 -19.70 -29.87
C SER A 252 12.36 -20.03 -31.09
N ALA A 253 11.08 -20.33 -30.88
CA ALA A 253 10.15 -20.62 -31.98
C ALA A 253 10.00 -19.42 -32.94
N GLN A 254 9.96 -18.19 -32.40
CA GLN A 254 9.94 -16.96 -33.22
C GLN A 254 11.22 -16.81 -34.04
N ALA A 255 12.38 -17.09 -33.47
CA ALA A 255 13.65 -17.02 -34.20
C ALA A 255 13.73 -18.07 -35.32
N THR A 256 13.24 -19.31 -35.07
CA THR A 256 13.18 -20.36 -36.09
C THR A 256 12.22 -19.98 -37.23
N PHE A 257 11.04 -19.46 -36.90
CA PHE A 257 10.09 -18.96 -37.91
C PHE A 257 10.67 -17.81 -38.75
N ASN A 258 11.34 -16.83 -38.12
CA ASN A 258 11.97 -15.73 -38.85
C ASN A 258 13.05 -16.26 -39.80
N ASN A 259 13.89 -17.19 -39.36
CA ASN A 259 14.90 -17.81 -40.20
C ASN A 259 14.28 -18.58 -41.41
N ALA A 260 13.22 -19.35 -41.18
CA ALA A 260 12.49 -20.02 -42.27
C ALA A 260 11.88 -19.02 -43.27
N THR A 261 11.39 -17.86 -42.77
CA THR A 261 10.91 -16.77 -43.60
C THR A 261 12.02 -16.19 -44.48
N ASP A 262 13.17 -15.89 -43.88
CA ASP A 262 14.32 -15.33 -44.59
C ASP A 262 14.87 -16.29 -45.68
N VAL A 263 14.89 -17.60 -45.38
CA VAL A 263 15.29 -18.63 -46.35
C VAL A 263 14.31 -18.71 -47.50
N LEU A 264 13.00 -18.71 -47.27
CA LEU A 264 11.98 -18.75 -48.30
C LEU A 264 12.03 -17.50 -49.19
N LEU A 265 12.16 -16.31 -48.60
CA LEU A 265 12.28 -15.04 -49.33
C LEU A 265 13.57 -15.00 -50.15
N GLY A 266 14.67 -15.39 -49.60
CA GLY A 266 15.96 -15.45 -50.31
C GLY A 266 15.92 -16.37 -51.53
N GLU A 267 15.20 -17.53 -51.45
CA GLU A 267 15.04 -18.42 -52.59
C GLU A 267 14.12 -17.79 -53.68
N TRP A 268 13.08 -17.04 -53.28
CA TRP A 268 12.26 -16.26 -54.21
C TRP A 268 13.09 -15.17 -54.94
N GLU A 269 13.92 -14.45 -54.21
CA GLU A 269 14.82 -13.42 -54.77
C GLU A 269 15.82 -14.07 -55.76
N HIS A 270 16.47 -15.17 -55.33
CA HIS A 270 17.41 -15.91 -56.20
C HIS A 270 16.74 -16.43 -57.47
N LYS A 271 15.53 -16.97 -57.42
CA LYS A 271 14.74 -17.36 -58.58
C LYS A 271 14.55 -16.19 -59.52
N ASN A 272 14.09 -15.03 -59.00
CA ASN A 272 13.83 -13.84 -59.81
C ASN A 272 15.12 -13.30 -60.45
N GLU A 273 16.24 -13.32 -59.75
CA GLU A 273 17.56 -12.91 -60.27
C GLU A 273 18.00 -13.83 -61.43
N VAL A 274 17.88 -15.15 -61.27
CA VAL A 274 18.26 -16.11 -62.30
C VAL A 274 17.35 -16.07 -63.51
N GLU A 275 16.05 -15.85 -63.31
CA GLU A 275 15.06 -15.68 -64.38
C GLU A 275 15.26 -14.38 -65.18
N ALA A 276 15.78 -13.32 -64.54
CA ALA A 276 16.08 -12.02 -65.18
C ALA A 276 17.37 -11.98 -66.00
N LEU A 277 18.24 -13.00 -65.90
CA LEU A 277 19.51 -13.06 -66.66
C LEU A 277 19.25 -13.29 -68.14
N GLU A 278 19.82 -12.45 -69.01
CA GLU A 278 19.80 -12.61 -70.47
C GLU A 278 20.50 -13.88 -70.95
N VAL A 279 21.57 -14.27 -70.22
CA VAL A 279 22.34 -15.50 -70.51
C VAL A 279 22.18 -16.44 -69.32
N LYS A 280 21.52 -17.58 -69.50
CA LYS A 280 21.32 -18.58 -68.45
C LYS A 280 22.63 -19.29 -68.07
N PRO A 281 22.84 -19.60 -66.78
CA PRO A 281 24.00 -20.33 -66.31
C PRO A 281 24.16 -21.70 -66.99
N VAL A 282 25.39 -22.07 -67.30
CA VAL A 282 25.71 -23.39 -67.92
C VAL A 282 25.59 -24.47 -66.85
N GLY A 283 24.84 -25.54 -67.08
CA GLY A 283 24.67 -26.66 -66.18
C GLY A 283 23.25 -27.20 -66.13
N ARG A 284 22.97 -28.09 -65.16
CA ARG A 284 21.63 -28.61 -64.93
C ARG A 284 20.73 -27.50 -64.37
N PRO A 285 19.56 -27.19 -64.98
CA PRO A 285 18.67 -26.18 -64.48
C PRO A 285 18.30 -26.42 -63.03
N ILE A 286 18.30 -25.35 -62.23
CA ILE A 286 17.82 -25.38 -60.85
C ILE A 286 16.31 -25.57 -60.85
N ASN A 287 15.78 -26.54 -60.10
CA ASN A 287 14.35 -26.73 -59.93
C ASN A 287 13.88 -25.83 -58.77
N PHE A 288 13.72 -24.54 -59.06
CA PHE A 288 13.24 -23.54 -58.09
C PHE A 288 11.87 -23.88 -57.52
N ASN A 289 10.97 -24.43 -58.32
CA ASN A 289 9.63 -24.77 -57.84
C ASN A 289 9.67 -25.82 -56.73
N GLN A 290 10.44 -26.91 -56.95
CA GLN A 290 10.58 -27.95 -55.92
C GLN A 290 11.26 -27.40 -54.64
N ARG A 291 12.24 -26.54 -54.75
CA ARG A 291 12.91 -25.91 -53.60
C ARG A 291 11.98 -24.98 -52.85
N LEU A 292 11.24 -24.13 -53.55
CA LEU A 292 10.26 -23.23 -52.97
C LEU A 292 9.11 -24.00 -52.30
N ASP A 293 8.65 -25.09 -52.86
CA ASP A 293 7.62 -25.94 -52.23
C ASP A 293 8.16 -26.54 -50.90
N THR A 294 9.43 -26.98 -50.88
CA THR A 294 10.07 -27.48 -49.64
C THR A 294 10.17 -26.41 -48.59
N TYR A 295 10.69 -25.21 -48.95
CA TYR A 295 10.86 -24.12 -47.97
C TYR A 295 9.52 -23.53 -47.53
N ALA A 296 8.49 -23.55 -48.39
CA ALA A 296 7.14 -23.14 -47.99
C ALA A 296 6.53 -24.12 -46.97
N LEU A 297 6.77 -25.43 -47.13
CA LEU A 297 6.34 -26.42 -46.16
C LEU A 297 7.07 -26.23 -44.79
N GLU A 298 8.41 -26.08 -44.80
CA GLU A 298 9.20 -25.81 -43.60
C GLU A 298 8.75 -24.52 -42.89
N HIS A 299 8.48 -23.45 -43.65
CA HIS A 299 7.95 -22.18 -43.13
C HIS A 299 6.59 -22.38 -42.45
N GLN A 300 5.68 -23.15 -43.09
CA GLN A 300 4.37 -23.48 -42.54
C GLN A 300 4.50 -24.28 -41.23
N GLU A 301 5.36 -25.29 -41.16
CA GLU A 301 5.64 -26.06 -39.94
C GLU A 301 6.17 -25.17 -38.80
N CYS A 302 7.08 -24.24 -39.13
CA CYS A 302 7.62 -23.27 -38.15
C CYS A 302 6.54 -22.31 -37.64
N LEU A 303 5.60 -21.86 -38.48
CA LEU A 303 4.45 -21.04 -38.10
C LEU A 303 3.51 -21.79 -37.16
N GLU A 304 3.22 -23.04 -37.47
CA GLU A 304 2.38 -23.91 -36.65
C GLU A 304 3.02 -24.15 -35.27
N ALA A 305 4.33 -24.42 -35.22
CA ALA A 305 5.07 -24.60 -33.97
C ALA A 305 5.10 -23.31 -33.13
N LEU A 306 5.29 -22.14 -33.75
CA LEU A 306 5.22 -20.83 -33.09
C LEU A 306 3.83 -20.59 -32.49
N THR A 307 2.78 -20.83 -33.27
CA THR A 307 1.38 -20.66 -32.88
C THR A 307 1.02 -21.59 -31.73
N ALA A 308 1.43 -22.87 -31.80
CA ALA A 308 1.21 -23.83 -30.74
C ALA A 308 1.90 -23.40 -29.43
N THR A 309 3.15 -22.96 -29.51
CA THR A 309 3.89 -22.46 -28.33
C THR A 309 3.26 -21.22 -27.71
N ALA A 310 2.78 -20.29 -28.55
CA ALA A 310 2.06 -19.10 -28.08
C ALA A 310 0.75 -19.45 -27.37
N ASN A 311 -0.02 -20.40 -27.92
CA ASN A 311 -1.27 -20.89 -27.33
C ASN A 311 -1.02 -21.60 -25.99
N GLN A 312 0.00 -22.45 -25.89
CA GLN A 312 0.38 -23.09 -24.64
C GLN A 312 0.73 -22.07 -23.55
N ALA A 313 1.55 -21.07 -23.90
CA ALA A 313 1.92 -20.01 -22.97
C ALA A 313 0.70 -19.18 -22.51
N GLN A 314 -0.26 -18.95 -23.41
CA GLN A 314 -1.49 -18.23 -23.08
C GLN A 314 -2.41 -19.10 -22.20
N SER A 315 -2.60 -20.38 -22.52
CA SER A 315 -3.42 -21.30 -21.73
C SER A 315 -2.93 -21.44 -20.29
N ILE A 316 -1.60 -21.52 -20.08
CA ILE A 316 -1.02 -21.53 -18.72
C ILE A 316 -1.35 -20.22 -17.98
N ARG A 317 -1.19 -19.08 -18.64
CA ARG A 317 -1.51 -17.76 -18.02
C ARG A 317 -2.99 -17.65 -17.65
N ASP A 318 -3.87 -18.09 -18.55
CA ASP A 318 -5.32 -18.04 -18.35
C ASP A 318 -5.77 -19.01 -17.24
N ALA A 319 -5.19 -20.21 -17.20
CA ALA A 319 -5.45 -21.15 -16.13
C ALA A 319 -4.97 -20.62 -14.77
N ASN A 320 -3.76 -20.04 -14.69
CA ASN A 320 -3.26 -19.43 -13.46
C ASN A 320 -4.11 -18.25 -13.00
N LYS A 321 -4.55 -17.40 -13.92
CA LYS A 321 -5.51 -16.32 -13.63
C LYS A 321 -6.85 -16.90 -13.16
N GLY A 322 -7.33 -17.95 -13.83
CA GLY A 322 -8.59 -18.64 -13.53
C GLY A 322 -8.66 -19.19 -12.11
N ILE A 323 -7.53 -19.62 -11.51
CA ILE A 323 -7.48 -20.00 -10.08
C ILE A 323 -8.01 -18.87 -9.20
N GLY A 324 -7.61 -17.63 -9.48
CA GLY A 324 -8.09 -16.47 -8.74
C GLY A 324 -9.54 -16.12 -9.03
N ASP A 325 -10.02 -16.38 -10.26
CA ASP A 325 -11.40 -16.12 -10.65
C ASP A 325 -12.36 -17.18 -10.08
N ASP A 326 -11.87 -18.40 -9.85
CA ASP A 326 -12.66 -19.49 -9.28
C ASP A 326 -12.68 -19.48 -7.74
N TYR A 327 -11.63 -18.98 -7.09
CA TYR A 327 -11.52 -18.94 -5.62
C TYR A 327 -12.36 -17.82 -5.00
N HIS A 328 -13.67 -17.99 -5.03
CA HIS A 328 -14.69 -17.12 -4.43
C HIS A 328 -15.80 -17.98 -3.82
N PRO A 329 -16.53 -17.51 -2.79
CA PRO A 329 -17.67 -18.22 -2.22
C PRO A 329 -18.90 -18.17 -3.13
N PHE A 330 -18.88 -17.33 -4.15
CA PHE A 330 -19.91 -17.19 -5.16
C PHE A 330 -19.32 -17.33 -6.55
N ASN A 331 -20.09 -17.85 -7.48
CA ASN A 331 -19.81 -17.69 -8.89
C ASN A 331 -20.09 -16.24 -9.29
N LEU A 332 -19.06 -15.50 -9.66
CA LEU A 332 -19.21 -14.08 -9.98
C LEU A 332 -19.87 -13.81 -11.35
N ASN A 333 -20.22 -14.84 -12.11
CA ASN A 333 -20.98 -14.70 -13.36
C ASN A 333 -22.49 -14.68 -13.12
N ASP A 334 -22.99 -15.51 -12.21
CA ASP A 334 -24.42 -15.69 -11.97
C ASP A 334 -24.85 -15.46 -10.50
N GLY A 335 -23.92 -15.27 -9.60
CA GLY A 335 -24.15 -15.02 -8.18
C GLY A 335 -24.45 -16.30 -7.37
N SER A 336 -24.42 -17.48 -7.96
CA SER A 336 -24.73 -18.74 -7.26
C SER A 336 -23.68 -19.04 -6.19
N PRO A 337 -24.09 -19.53 -4.99
CA PRO A 337 -23.15 -20.01 -3.97
C PRO A 337 -22.29 -21.17 -4.50
N LYS A 338 -21.02 -21.19 -4.16
CA LYS A 338 -20.10 -22.29 -4.50
C LYS A 338 -19.99 -23.29 -3.34
N THR A 339 -20.08 -24.57 -3.67
CA THR A 339 -19.77 -25.63 -2.71
C THR A 339 -18.27 -25.97 -2.74
N PRO A 340 -17.74 -26.58 -1.66
CA PRO A 340 -16.36 -27.10 -1.63
C PRO A 340 -16.04 -28.04 -2.79
N GLU A 341 -16.98 -28.90 -3.19
CA GLU A 341 -16.83 -29.88 -4.27
C GLU A 341 -16.73 -29.19 -5.63
N LYS A 342 -17.57 -28.17 -5.88
CA LYS A 342 -17.53 -27.36 -7.10
C LYS A 342 -16.22 -26.62 -7.22
N LEU A 343 -15.77 -25.97 -6.14
CA LEU A 343 -14.48 -25.26 -6.12
C LEU A 343 -13.33 -26.24 -6.37
N ARG A 344 -13.35 -27.45 -5.78
CA ARG A 344 -12.34 -28.49 -6.04
C ARG A 344 -12.27 -28.83 -7.51
N ALA A 345 -13.41 -29.13 -8.14
CA ALA A 345 -13.45 -29.49 -9.56
C ALA A 345 -12.91 -28.36 -10.47
N GLU A 346 -13.26 -27.10 -10.17
CA GLU A 346 -12.77 -25.94 -10.92
C GLU A 346 -11.25 -25.79 -10.77
N LEU A 347 -10.71 -25.85 -9.54
CA LEU A 347 -9.28 -25.72 -9.28
C LEU A 347 -8.47 -26.89 -9.89
N ASP A 348 -8.97 -28.13 -9.77
CA ASP A 348 -8.32 -29.31 -10.35
C ASP A 348 -8.23 -29.17 -11.88
N ALA A 349 -9.28 -28.71 -12.55
CA ALA A 349 -9.26 -28.42 -14.00
C ALA A 349 -8.21 -27.37 -14.39
N ARG A 350 -8.05 -26.31 -13.57
CA ARG A 350 -7.00 -25.30 -13.81
C ARG A 350 -5.60 -25.88 -13.68
N PHE A 351 -5.35 -26.66 -12.62
CA PHE A 351 -4.06 -27.31 -12.42
C PHE A 351 -3.76 -28.38 -13.46
N GLU A 352 -4.77 -29.14 -13.91
CA GLU A 352 -4.63 -30.11 -15.02
C GLU A 352 -4.19 -29.38 -16.31
N THR A 353 -4.83 -28.28 -16.67
CA THR A 353 -4.44 -27.45 -17.82
C THR A 353 -2.98 -26.99 -17.71
N ILE A 354 -2.57 -26.47 -16.54
CA ILE A 354 -1.20 -26.02 -16.31
C ILE A 354 -0.21 -27.18 -16.43
N GLN A 355 -0.52 -28.34 -15.83
CA GLN A 355 0.35 -29.53 -15.86
C GLN A 355 0.48 -30.12 -17.26
N THR A 356 -0.61 -30.21 -18.01
CA THR A 356 -0.62 -30.71 -19.40
C THR A 356 0.29 -29.85 -20.27
N HIS A 357 0.08 -28.52 -20.30
CA HIS A 357 0.92 -27.65 -21.11
C HIS A 357 2.36 -27.53 -20.62
N ALA A 358 2.61 -27.71 -19.31
CA ALA A 358 3.96 -27.77 -18.78
C ALA A 358 4.69 -29.05 -19.23
N ASN A 359 3.98 -30.18 -19.31
CA ASN A 359 4.51 -31.43 -19.86
C ASN A 359 4.77 -31.32 -21.36
N ASP A 360 3.80 -30.84 -22.14
CA ASP A 360 3.94 -30.65 -23.60
C ASP A 360 5.09 -29.70 -23.94
N ALA A 361 5.31 -28.70 -23.11
CA ALA A 361 6.42 -27.77 -23.22
C ALA A 361 7.73 -28.34 -22.62
N GLU A 362 7.78 -29.56 -22.13
CA GLU A 362 8.96 -30.20 -21.53
C GLU A 362 9.67 -29.29 -20.50
N LEU A 363 8.89 -28.66 -19.60
CA LEU A 363 9.47 -27.79 -18.59
C LEU A 363 10.35 -28.58 -17.62
N SER A 364 11.28 -27.89 -16.97
CA SER A 364 12.23 -28.52 -16.05
C SER A 364 11.55 -29.21 -14.87
N GLU A 365 12.21 -30.22 -14.30
CA GLU A 365 11.74 -30.90 -13.07
C GLU A 365 11.47 -29.91 -11.92
N ASN A 366 12.30 -28.85 -11.83
CA ASN A 366 12.10 -27.80 -10.83
C ASN A 366 10.79 -27.00 -11.06
N SER A 367 10.43 -26.76 -12.34
CA SER A 367 9.13 -26.16 -12.69
C SER A 367 7.97 -27.04 -12.24
N HIS A 368 8.04 -28.35 -12.54
CA HIS A 368 7.03 -29.30 -12.10
C HIS A 368 6.92 -29.42 -10.58
N LYS A 369 8.04 -29.40 -9.85
CA LYS A 369 8.04 -29.39 -8.37
C LYS A 369 7.31 -28.16 -7.82
N LYS A 370 7.51 -26.97 -8.40
CA LYS A 370 6.81 -25.74 -7.98
C LYS A 370 5.31 -25.80 -8.29
N ILE A 371 4.92 -26.24 -9.49
CA ILE A 371 3.51 -26.42 -9.86
C ILE A 371 2.83 -27.39 -8.91
N ASN A 372 3.47 -28.54 -8.62
CA ASN A 372 2.93 -29.54 -7.70
C ASN A 372 2.85 -29.01 -6.24
N LYS A 373 3.80 -28.18 -5.82
CA LYS A 373 3.72 -27.50 -4.51
C LYS A 373 2.51 -26.58 -4.45
N ALA A 374 2.30 -25.75 -5.48
CA ALA A 374 1.12 -24.88 -5.57
C ALA A 374 -0.19 -25.68 -5.59
N LYS A 375 -0.25 -26.81 -6.32
CA LYS A 375 -1.43 -27.69 -6.34
C LYS A 375 -1.80 -28.24 -4.97
N LYS A 376 -0.82 -28.57 -4.12
CA LYS A 376 -1.09 -29.10 -2.76
C LYS A 376 -1.83 -28.10 -1.87
N VAL A 377 -1.78 -26.80 -2.18
CA VAL A 377 -2.47 -25.76 -1.42
C VAL A 377 -3.98 -25.74 -1.73
N THR A 378 -4.43 -26.44 -2.76
CA THR A 378 -5.85 -26.54 -3.12
C THR A 378 -6.71 -27.03 -1.95
N ASP A 379 -6.23 -27.97 -1.15
CA ASP A 379 -6.97 -28.46 0.02
C ASP A 379 -7.18 -27.36 1.06
N SER A 380 -6.19 -26.51 1.31
CA SER A 380 -6.30 -25.36 2.22
C SER A 380 -7.28 -24.32 1.67
N MET A 381 -7.31 -24.09 0.34
CA MET A 381 -8.29 -23.18 -0.29
C MET A 381 -9.72 -23.69 -0.11
N ILE A 382 -9.94 -24.99 -0.28
CA ILE A 382 -11.25 -25.63 -0.08
C ILE A 382 -11.67 -25.58 1.40
N ALA A 383 -10.74 -25.83 2.31
CA ALA A 383 -10.97 -25.69 3.75
C ALA A 383 -11.39 -24.26 4.12
N THR A 384 -10.81 -23.24 3.48
CA THR A 384 -11.21 -21.84 3.67
C THR A 384 -12.64 -21.57 3.22
N LEU A 385 -13.07 -22.15 2.09
CA LEU A 385 -14.46 -22.03 1.65
C LEU A 385 -15.40 -22.74 2.62
N SER A 386 -15.03 -23.93 3.12
CA SER A 386 -15.81 -24.66 4.12
C SER A 386 -15.92 -23.90 5.44
N PHE A 387 -14.82 -23.30 5.90
CA PHE A 387 -14.80 -22.44 7.07
C PHE A 387 -15.74 -21.25 6.91
N PHE A 388 -15.69 -20.57 5.75
CA PHE A 388 -16.57 -19.45 5.46
C PHE A 388 -18.05 -19.84 5.56
N TRP A 389 -18.46 -20.94 4.93
CA TRP A 389 -19.84 -21.37 5.00
C TRP A 389 -20.26 -21.83 6.40
N SER A 390 -19.38 -22.49 7.16
CA SER A 390 -19.64 -22.82 8.56
C SER A 390 -19.85 -21.58 9.42
N TRP A 391 -19.07 -20.52 9.18
CA TRP A 391 -19.25 -19.21 9.84
C TRP A 391 -20.59 -18.57 9.49
N VAL A 392 -20.97 -18.60 8.22
CA VAL A 392 -22.28 -18.12 7.76
C VAL A 392 -23.43 -18.87 8.45
N GLU A 393 -23.33 -20.21 8.57
CA GLU A 393 -24.36 -21.01 9.26
C GLU A 393 -24.47 -20.65 10.75
N THR A 394 -23.34 -20.48 11.43
CA THR A 394 -23.33 -20.02 12.82
C THR A 394 -24.05 -18.66 12.99
N GLU A 395 -23.82 -17.73 12.05
CA GLU A 395 -24.49 -16.43 12.08
C GLU A 395 -26.01 -16.54 11.78
N VAL A 396 -26.41 -17.37 10.84
CA VAL A 396 -27.82 -17.65 10.54
C VAL A 396 -28.54 -18.23 11.76
N GLU A 397 -27.91 -19.18 12.47
CA GLU A 397 -28.45 -19.74 13.71
C GLU A 397 -28.56 -18.67 14.81
N ARG A 398 -27.54 -17.84 14.97
CA ARG A 398 -27.52 -16.71 15.93
C ARG A 398 -28.67 -15.75 15.70
N LEU A 399 -28.96 -15.45 14.42
CA LEU A 399 -30.04 -14.56 14.01
C LEU A 399 -31.44 -15.18 14.14
N LYS A 400 -31.52 -16.49 14.37
CA LYS A 400 -32.80 -17.25 14.50
C LYS A 400 -33.74 -17.01 13.32
N LEU A 401 -33.22 -17.00 12.11
CA LEU A 401 -33.98 -16.73 10.90
C LEU A 401 -34.96 -17.87 10.58
N THR A 402 -36.11 -17.52 10.00
CA THR A 402 -36.97 -18.53 9.35
C THR A 402 -36.25 -19.15 8.15
N GLN A 403 -36.74 -20.28 7.64
CA GLN A 403 -36.15 -20.91 6.45
C GLN A 403 -36.06 -19.95 5.25
N ALA A 404 -37.13 -19.16 5.00
CA ALA A 404 -37.15 -18.16 3.95
C ALA A 404 -36.12 -17.01 4.23
N GLY A 405 -36.05 -16.55 5.50
CA GLY A 405 -35.09 -15.55 5.92
C GLY A 405 -33.64 -16.04 5.81
N ALA A 406 -33.36 -17.30 6.15
CA ALA A 406 -32.04 -17.91 6.02
C ALA A 406 -31.62 -18.05 4.54
N HIS A 407 -32.56 -18.41 3.65
CA HIS A 407 -32.31 -18.46 2.21
C HIS A 407 -32.02 -17.05 1.66
N LEU A 408 -32.82 -16.05 2.01
CA LEU A 408 -32.60 -14.66 1.66
C LEU A 408 -31.22 -14.17 2.13
N PHE A 409 -30.83 -14.52 3.35
CA PHE A 409 -29.54 -14.13 3.92
C PHE A 409 -28.37 -14.71 3.12
N ARG A 410 -28.37 -16.03 2.83
CA ARG A 410 -27.28 -16.73 2.15
C ARG A 410 -27.13 -16.34 0.69
N GLU A 411 -28.22 -16.20 -0.04
CA GLU A 411 -28.19 -16.07 -1.49
C GLU A 411 -28.28 -14.64 -1.99
N VAL A 412 -28.88 -13.74 -1.21
CA VAL A 412 -29.10 -12.35 -1.62
C VAL A 412 -28.27 -11.38 -0.79
N LEU A 413 -28.50 -11.32 0.53
CA LEU A 413 -27.84 -10.31 1.37
C LEU A 413 -26.32 -10.50 1.42
N LEU A 414 -25.89 -11.75 1.57
CA LEU A 414 -24.48 -12.07 1.63
C LEU A 414 -23.76 -11.82 0.29
N LEU A 415 -24.43 -12.10 -0.84
CA LEU A 415 -23.91 -11.80 -2.16
C LEU A 415 -23.79 -10.28 -2.40
N ILE A 416 -24.80 -9.50 -2.02
CA ILE A 416 -24.76 -8.04 -2.08
C ILE A 416 -23.57 -7.51 -1.29
N ALA A 417 -23.45 -7.91 -0.03
CA ALA A 417 -22.35 -7.50 0.85
C ALA A 417 -20.97 -7.91 0.28
N TYR A 418 -20.86 -9.10 -0.30
CA TYR A 418 -19.66 -9.60 -0.93
C TYR A 418 -19.28 -8.78 -2.17
N LEU A 419 -20.23 -8.45 -3.02
CA LEU A 419 -20.02 -7.64 -4.21
C LEU A 419 -19.63 -6.20 -3.87
N GLU A 420 -20.26 -5.57 -2.87
CA GLU A 420 -19.85 -4.23 -2.38
C GLU A 420 -18.36 -4.18 -2.03
N PHE A 421 -17.85 -5.22 -1.37
CA PHE A 421 -16.43 -5.32 -1.00
C PHE A 421 -15.52 -5.59 -2.20
N HIS A 422 -16.00 -6.31 -3.24
CA HIS A 422 -15.18 -6.76 -4.36
C HIS A 422 -15.26 -5.90 -5.62
N ILE A 423 -16.31 -5.10 -5.82
CA ILE A 423 -16.43 -4.17 -6.96
C ILE A 423 -15.27 -3.18 -7.02
N PRO A 424 -14.86 -2.50 -5.92
CA PRO A 424 -13.73 -1.59 -5.93
C PRO A 424 -12.38 -2.26 -6.23
N LYS A 425 -12.29 -3.59 -6.01
CA LYS A 425 -11.08 -4.40 -6.22
C LYS A 425 -11.01 -5.04 -7.61
N SER A 426 -11.89 -4.65 -8.55
CA SER A 426 -11.89 -5.16 -9.90
C SER A 426 -10.63 -4.74 -10.66
N ARG A 427 -10.05 -5.67 -11.43
CA ARG A 427 -8.77 -5.48 -12.15
C ARG A 427 -8.88 -4.53 -13.34
N ASN A 428 -10.06 -4.44 -13.94
CA ASN A 428 -10.34 -3.61 -15.10
C ASN A 428 -11.80 -3.12 -15.13
N ALA A 429 -12.10 -2.23 -16.07
CA ALA A 429 -13.42 -1.63 -16.21
C ALA A 429 -14.52 -2.64 -16.64
N GLU A 430 -14.17 -3.68 -17.38
CA GLU A 430 -15.09 -4.71 -17.84
C GLU A 430 -15.55 -5.59 -16.66
N GLU A 431 -14.60 -6.11 -15.89
CA GLU A 431 -14.86 -6.86 -14.66
C GLU A 431 -15.69 -6.04 -13.66
N LYS A 432 -15.35 -4.75 -13.49
CA LYS A 432 -16.12 -3.84 -12.64
C LYS A 432 -17.56 -3.69 -13.10
N ARG A 433 -17.78 -3.49 -14.41
CA ARG A 433 -19.13 -3.39 -14.99
C ARG A 433 -19.93 -4.67 -14.82
N HIS A 434 -19.28 -5.82 -15.01
CA HIS A 434 -19.92 -7.12 -14.85
C HIS A 434 -20.38 -7.35 -13.39
N ARG A 435 -19.50 -7.11 -12.42
CA ARG A 435 -19.84 -7.22 -10.99
C ARG A 435 -20.90 -6.20 -10.57
N GLN A 436 -20.85 -4.98 -11.12
CA GLN A 436 -21.87 -3.97 -10.84
C GLN A 436 -23.23 -4.42 -11.37
N LYS A 437 -23.29 -4.97 -12.58
CA LYS A 437 -24.54 -5.51 -13.13
C LYS A 437 -25.11 -6.64 -12.27
N LEU A 438 -24.25 -7.55 -11.80
CA LEU A 438 -24.68 -8.61 -10.89
C LEU A 438 -25.22 -8.04 -9.58
N TYR A 439 -24.55 -7.05 -9.00
CA TYR A 439 -24.99 -6.33 -7.81
C TYR A 439 -26.37 -5.69 -8.03
N ASP A 440 -26.54 -4.92 -9.09
CA ASP A 440 -27.80 -4.22 -9.41
C ASP A 440 -28.96 -5.22 -9.59
N THR A 441 -28.71 -6.35 -10.27
CA THR A 441 -29.71 -7.41 -10.43
C THR A 441 -30.08 -8.06 -9.09
N THR A 442 -29.09 -8.30 -8.22
CA THR A 442 -29.31 -8.89 -6.89
C THR A 442 -30.06 -7.91 -5.99
N MET A 443 -29.77 -6.61 -6.10
CA MET A 443 -30.54 -5.55 -5.39
C MET A 443 -32.00 -5.52 -5.82
N GLN A 444 -32.30 -5.61 -7.12
CA GLN A 444 -33.69 -5.73 -7.60
C GLN A 444 -34.40 -6.95 -7.04
N THR A 445 -33.69 -8.08 -6.91
CA THR A 445 -34.22 -9.29 -6.28
C THR A 445 -34.54 -9.05 -4.80
N LEU A 446 -33.68 -8.33 -4.08
CA LEU A 446 -33.90 -7.94 -2.69
C LEU A 446 -35.12 -7.03 -2.53
N GLU A 447 -35.21 -5.98 -3.37
CA GLU A 447 -36.31 -5.00 -3.34
C GLU A 447 -37.68 -5.62 -3.64
N SER A 448 -37.71 -6.70 -4.43
CA SER A 448 -38.92 -7.44 -4.75
C SER A 448 -39.28 -8.54 -3.74
N ASN A 449 -38.43 -8.76 -2.72
CA ASN A 449 -38.63 -9.84 -1.76
C ASN A 449 -39.65 -9.45 -0.66
N GLU A 450 -40.76 -10.19 -0.55
CA GLU A 450 -41.83 -9.93 0.42
C GLU A 450 -41.35 -9.98 1.87
N SER A 451 -40.51 -10.96 2.22
CA SER A 451 -39.97 -11.10 3.59
C SER A 451 -39.04 -9.94 3.97
N TRP A 452 -38.31 -9.40 3.02
CA TRP A 452 -37.47 -8.22 3.21
C TRP A 452 -38.33 -6.98 3.42
N ASN A 453 -39.34 -6.79 2.59
CA ASN A 453 -40.24 -5.62 2.66
C ASN A 453 -41.16 -5.61 3.90
N ALA A 454 -41.43 -6.79 4.46
CA ALA A 454 -42.18 -6.93 5.71
C ALA A 454 -41.34 -6.66 6.98
N ALA A 455 -40.01 -6.67 6.87
CA ALA A 455 -39.09 -6.42 7.98
C ALA A 455 -39.01 -4.92 8.31
N SER A 456 -38.84 -4.56 9.58
CA SER A 456 -38.60 -3.17 9.98
C SER A 456 -37.25 -2.69 9.48
N THR A 457 -37.07 -1.38 9.31
CA THR A 457 -35.80 -0.77 8.91
C THR A 457 -34.63 -1.18 9.83
N GLU A 458 -34.92 -1.32 11.15
CA GLU A 458 -33.91 -1.79 12.12
C GLU A 458 -33.48 -3.23 11.85
N GLN A 459 -34.44 -4.11 11.54
CA GLN A 459 -34.18 -5.51 11.18
C GLN A 459 -33.40 -5.60 9.87
N GLN A 460 -33.78 -4.83 8.84
CA GLN A 460 -33.08 -4.77 7.57
C GLN A 460 -31.63 -4.32 7.77
N ASN A 461 -31.40 -3.27 8.53
CA ASN A 461 -30.06 -2.77 8.85
C ASN A 461 -29.23 -3.79 9.61
N ALA A 462 -29.82 -4.47 10.60
CA ALA A 462 -29.14 -5.51 11.37
C ALA A 462 -28.76 -6.71 10.51
N LEU A 463 -29.65 -7.16 9.61
CA LEU A 463 -29.38 -8.26 8.67
C LEU A 463 -28.28 -7.89 7.69
N MET A 464 -28.31 -6.70 7.11
CA MET A 464 -27.29 -6.23 6.19
C MET A 464 -25.92 -6.06 6.89
N ALA A 465 -25.90 -5.53 8.11
CA ALA A 465 -24.68 -5.44 8.91
C ALA A 465 -24.09 -6.84 9.21
N SER A 466 -24.93 -7.83 9.51
CA SER A 466 -24.50 -9.22 9.69
C SER A 466 -23.95 -9.84 8.40
N ALA A 467 -24.62 -9.60 7.26
CA ALA A 467 -24.12 -10.05 5.96
C ALA A 467 -22.76 -9.43 5.60
N LYS A 468 -22.57 -8.14 5.88
CA LYS A 468 -21.27 -7.46 5.71
C LYS A 468 -20.18 -8.05 6.60
N ARG A 469 -20.46 -8.33 7.87
CA ARG A 469 -19.52 -9.01 8.75
C ARG A 469 -19.15 -10.41 8.23
N CYS A 470 -20.14 -11.21 7.83
CA CYS A 470 -19.87 -12.53 7.25
C CYS A 470 -19.04 -12.44 5.97
N SER A 471 -19.38 -11.55 5.04
CA SER A 471 -18.65 -11.40 3.77
C SER A 471 -17.19 -10.99 3.99
N SER A 472 -16.91 -10.22 5.04
CA SER A 472 -15.57 -9.77 5.40
C SER A 472 -14.65 -10.89 5.92
N VAL A 473 -15.20 -12.01 6.35
CA VAL A 473 -14.44 -13.18 6.82
C VAL A 473 -13.77 -13.93 5.66
N PHE A 474 -14.30 -13.88 4.44
CA PHE A 474 -13.67 -14.55 3.30
C PHE A 474 -12.47 -13.76 2.78
N GLN A 475 -11.35 -13.90 3.45
CA GLN A 475 -10.08 -13.34 3.00
C GLN A 475 -9.25 -14.43 2.29
N ARG A 476 -8.73 -14.11 1.13
CA ARG A 476 -8.04 -15.05 0.24
C ARG A 476 -6.66 -14.59 -0.21
N SER A 477 -6.24 -13.40 0.21
CA SER A 477 -4.96 -12.81 -0.19
C SER A 477 -4.48 -11.83 0.85
N SER A 478 -3.19 -11.83 1.10
CA SER A 478 -2.47 -10.84 1.92
C SER A 478 -2.10 -9.58 1.14
N SER A 479 -2.81 -9.26 0.06
CA SER A 479 -2.48 -8.12 -0.83
C SER A 479 -2.37 -6.76 -0.12
N CYS A 480 -3.02 -6.57 1.01
CA CYS A 480 -2.85 -5.37 1.85
C CYS A 480 -1.43 -5.32 2.45
N VAL A 481 -0.89 -6.45 2.88
CA VAL A 481 0.48 -6.55 3.40
C VAL A 481 1.49 -6.37 2.28
N GLU A 482 1.29 -6.99 1.13
CA GLU A 482 2.15 -6.81 -0.06
C GLU A 482 2.20 -5.34 -0.51
N GLY A 483 1.07 -4.64 -0.50
CA GLY A 483 1.02 -3.20 -0.76
C GLY A 483 1.84 -2.39 0.25
N ARG A 484 1.77 -2.75 1.52
CA ARG A 484 2.57 -2.13 2.59
C ARG A 484 4.06 -2.44 2.44
N ASN A 485 4.41 -3.67 2.15
CA ASN A 485 5.79 -4.10 1.89
C ASN A 485 6.42 -3.32 0.74
N GLY A 486 5.67 -3.09 -0.34
CA GLY A 486 6.09 -2.23 -1.45
C GLY A 486 6.38 -0.78 -1.03
N GLN A 487 5.55 -0.19 -0.18
CA GLN A 487 5.78 1.16 0.37
C GLN A 487 7.04 1.22 1.26
N LEU A 488 7.21 0.25 2.15
CA LEU A 488 8.39 0.17 3.01
C LEU A 488 9.67 -0.02 2.21
N SER A 489 9.64 -0.84 1.16
CA SER A 489 10.78 -1.03 0.26
C SER A 489 11.18 0.27 -0.42
N LEU A 490 10.24 1.04 -0.97
CA LEU A 490 10.51 2.35 -1.56
C LEU A 490 11.12 3.32 -0.56
N MET A 491 10.58 3.39 0.66
CA MET A 491 11.08 4.27 1.72
C MET A 491 12.47 3.85 2.19
N HIS A 492 12.75 2.54 2.28
CA HIS A 492 14.06 2.00 2.63
C HIS A 492 15.12 2.38 1.58
N HIS A 493 14.81 2.19 0.30
CA HIS A 493 15.72 2.53 -0.80
C HIS A 493 16.02 4.03 -0.86
N SER A 494 15.05 4.89 -0.58
CA SER A 494 15.23 6.35 -0.59
C SER A 494 16.09 6.86 0.56
N ARG A 495 16.16 6.15 1.69
CA ARG A 495 16.83 6.59 2.94
C ARG A 495 17.98 5.71 3.42
N ARG A 496 18.27 4.60 2.77
CA ARG A 496 19.28 3.59 3.12
C ARG A 496 19.02 2.79 4.40
N ALA A 497 18.16 3.23 5.29
CA ALA A 497 17.68 2.49 6.46
C ALA A 497 16.44 3.15 7.07
N ILE A 498 15.61 2.35 7.72
CA ILE A 498 14.46 2.79 8.50
C ILE A 498 14.70 2.33 9.95
N SER A 499 14.72 3.26 10.91
CA SER A 499 14.78 2.92 12.35
C SER A 499 13.43 2.41 12.84
N GLN A 500 13.40 1.69 13.97
CA GLN A 500 12.14 1.23 14.57
C GLN A 500 11.20 2.40 14.89
N ARG A 501 11.69 3.50 15.46
CA ARG A 501 10.88 4.69 15.73
C ARG A 501 10.27 5.25 14.44
N ARG A 502 11.05 5.30 13.37
CA ARG A 502 10.58 5.74 12.06
C ARG A 502 9.50 4.80 11.51
N LEU A 503 9.69 3.49 11.62
CA LEU A 503 8.72 2.48 11.21
C LEU A 503 7.40 2.69 11.97
N SER A 504 7.46 2.82 13.30
CA SER A 504 6.28 3.08 14.14
C SER A 504 5.57 4.37 13.74
N SER A 505 6.30 5.46 13.45
CA SER A 505 5.68 6.72 12.98
C SER A 505 4.99 6.55 11.61
N LEU A 506 5.57 5.78 10.69
CA LEU A 506 4.96 5.47 9.40
C LEU A 506 3.70 4.59 9.54
N THR A 507 3.68 3.69 10.51
CA THR A 507 2.50 2.88 10.86
C THR A 507 1.35 3.78 11.35
N VAL A 508 1.65 4.72 12.25
CA VAL A 508 0.65 5.69 12.74
C VAL A 508 0.13 6.57 11.62
N VAL A 509 1.01 7.09 10.74
CA VAL A 509 0.58 7.87 9.56
C VAL A 509 -0.32 7.05 8.65
N HIS A 510 -0.01 5.77 8.41
CA HIS A 510 -0.88 4.87 7.65
C HIS A 510 -2.25 4.71 8.30
N ASN A 511 -2.28 4.44 9.60
CA ASN A 511 -3.52 4.15 10.32
C ASN A 511 -4.41 5.37 10.51
N TYR A 512 -3.84 6.54 10.80
CA TYR A 512 -4.57 7.71 11.28
C TYR A 512 -4.54 8.94 10.36
N PHE A 513 -3.72 8.94 9.29
CA PHE A 513 -3.65 10.11 8.41
C PHE A 513 -4.03 9.81 6.96
N ILE A 514 -3.60 8.66 6.41
CA ILE A 514 -3.88 8.29 5.02
C ILE A 514 -5.36 7.94 4.87
N ARG A 515 -6.05 8.67 3.98
CA ARG A 515 -7.50 8.48 3.71
C ARG A 515 -7.74 7.72 2.42
N ARG A 516 -8.79 6.92 2.41
CA ARG A 516 -9.36 6.32 1.19
C ARG A 516 -10.24 7.33 0.44
N PRO A 517 -10.71 7.01 -0.78
CA PRO A 517 -11.64 7.89 -1.53
C PRO A 517 -12.94 8.22 -0.80
N ASP A 518 -13.36 7.40 0.16
CA ASP A 518 -14.51 7.63 1.05
C ASP A 518 -14.20 8.62 2.19
N ASN A 519 -13.00 9.20 2.18
CA ASN A 519 -12.49 10.14 3.17
C ASN A 519 -12.33 9.56 4.58
N THR A 520 -12.22 8.23 4.73
CA THR A 520 -11.96 7.56 6.01
C THR A 520 -10.51 7.10 6.15
N THR A 521 -9.97 7.12 7.37
CA THR A 521 -8.68 6.52 7.71
C THR A 521 -8.84 5.02 8.04
N ALA A 522 -7.72 4.28 8.10
CA ALA A 522 -7.76 2.88 8.52
C ALA A 522 -8.27 2.73 9.97
N ALA A 523 -7.86 3.63 10.86
CA ALA A 523 -8.32 3.64 12.24
C ALA A 523 -9.82 3.92 12.35
N GLU A 524 -10.36 4.92 11.63
CA GLU A 524 -11.81 5.19 11.62
C GLU A 524 -12.63 3.98 11.18
N ARG A 525 -12.14 3.20 10.19
CA ARG A 525 -12.82 1.97 9.75
C ARG A 525 -12.66 0.81 10.73
N PHE A 526 -11.49 0.70 11.37
CA PHE A 526 -11.21 -0.38 12.31
C PHE A 526 -11.97 -0.20 13.61
N PHE A 527 -11.93 0.98 14.19
CA PHE A 527 -12.62 1.29 15.45
C PHE A 527 -14.09 1.68 15.26
N GLU A 528 -14.53 1.94 14.03
CA GLU A 528 -15.88 2.46 13.69
C GLU A 528 -16.19 3.79 14.40
N GLN A 529 -15.15 4.55 14.70
CA GLN A 529 -15.19 5.83 15.42
C GLN A 529 -14.26 6.83 14.77
N LYS A 530 -14.52 8.12 14.97
CA LYS A 530 -13.63 9.20 14.55
C LYS A 530 -12.54 9.43 15.60
N HIS A 531 -11.36 9.78 15.13
CA HIS A 531 -10.24 10.19 15.97
C HIS A 531 -9.89 11.66 15.74
N GLU A 532 -9.02 12.23 16.57
CA GLU A 532 -8.48 13.57 16.39
C GLU A 532 -7.66 13.68 15.10
N ASP A 533 -7.54 14.90 14.57
CA ASP A 533 -6.69 15.14 13.41
C ASP A 533 -5.21 15.14 13.82
N LEU A 534 -4.45 14.18 13.26
CA LEU A 534 -3.03 14.00 13.56
C LEU A 534 -2.21 15.28 13.33
N PHE A 535 -2.44 15.97 12.20
CA PHE A 535 -1.63 17.14 11.88
C PHE A 535 -1.94 18.32 12.80
N LEU A 536 -3.22 18.54 13.13
CA LEU A 536 -3.62 19.58 14.09
C LEU A 536 -3.10 19.28 15.49
N TRP A 537 -3.17 18.02 15.93
CA TRP A 537 -2.62 17.58 17.20
C TRP A 537 -1.10 17.83 17.32
N LEU A 538 -0.35 17.54 16.25
CA LEU A 538 1.10 17.83 16.19
C LEU A 538 1.39 19.32 16.21
N LEU A 539 0.59 20.11 15.50
CA LEU A 539 0.74 21.56 15.43
C LEU A 539 0.60 22.24 16.81
N ASP A 540 -0.28 21.68 17.64
CA ASP A 540 -0.48 22.22 19.00
C ASP A 540 0.64 21.84 19.98
N ARG A 541 1.29 20.71 19.79
CA ARG A 541 2.28 20.16 20.72
C ARG A 541 3.72 20.39 20.34
N LEU A 542 4.02 20.38 19.05
CA LEU A 542 5.38 20.61 18.58
C LEU A 542 5.72 22.11 18.63
N ASP A 543 6.95 22.41 19.02
CA ASP A 543 7.40 23.80 19.09
C ASP A 543 7.68 24.39 17.69
N CYS A 544 7.48 25.68 17.56
CA CYS A 544 7.84 26.43 16.36
C CYS A 544 9.34 26.27 16.07
N PRO A 545 9.76 26.15 14.79
CA PRO A 545 11.17 25.99 14.47
C PRO A 545 11.99 27.17 15.01
N PRO A 546 13.20 26.91 15.54
CA PRO A 546 14.04 27.97 16.06
C PRO A 546 14.51 28.94 14.97
N LEU A 547 14.90 30.16 15.37
CA LEU A 547 15.57 31.11 14.48
C LEU A 547 16.94 30.57 14.03
N PRO A 548 17.42 30.91 12.82
CA PRO A 548 18.75 30.50 12.38
C PRO A 548 19.83 30.89 13.39
N ALA A 549 20.74 29.98 13.71
CA ALA A 549 21.88 30.32 14.57
C ALA A 549 22.78 31.38 13.93
N LYS A 550 23.49 32.18 14.72
CA LYS A 550 24.58 33.02 14.21
C LYS A 550 25.59 32.11 13.52
N LYS A 551 25.95 32.38 12.26
CA LYS A 551 27.14 31.73 11.68
C LYS A 551 28.30 32.09 12.60
N GLY A 552 28.80 31.15 13.37
CA GLY A 552 30.08 31.30 14.07
C GLY A 552 31.12 31.66 13.02
N VAL A 553 31.97 32.64 13.35
CA VAL A 553 33.14 32.91 12.51
C VAL A 553 33.89 31.60 12.37
N ASP A 554 34.00 31.10 11.15
CA ASP A 554 34.66 29.82 10.89
C ASP A 554 36.16 30.00 11.20
N ARG A 555 36.54 29.68 12.44
CA ARG A 555 37.91 29.75 12.93
C ARG A 555 38.85 28.75 12.24
N ARG A 556 38.32 27.88 11.35
CA ARG A 556 39.10 26.92 10.56
C ARG A 556 39.78 27.57 9.36
N GLY A 557 39.28 28.73 8.87
CA GLY A 557 39.89 29.48 7.76
C GLY A 557 41.11 30.30 8.15
N LEU A 558 41.44 30.47 9.44
CA LEU A 558 42.55 31.27 9.92
C LEU A 558 43.85 30.48 10.22
N LYS A 559 43.93 29.20 9.89
CA LYS A 559 45.11 28.35 10.12
C LYS A 559 45.86 27.90 8.85
N GLN A 560 45.67 28.59 7.73
CA GLN A 560 46.42 28.30 6.49
C GLN A 560 47.13 29.51 5.93
N VAL A 561 47.64 30.41 6.74
CA VAL A 561 48.68 31.37 6.35
C VAL A 561 49.63 31.59 7.54
N ALA A 562 50.59 30.71 7.68
CA ALA A 562 51.84 30.96 8.37
C ALA A 562 52.85 29.86 7.94
#